data_4ba7d43f4f4744d2faaa32d02255045c
#
_entry.id   4ba7d43f4f4744d2faaa32d02255045c
#
_cell.length_a   1.000
_cell.length_b   1.000
_cell.length_c   1.000
_cell.angle_alpha   90.00
_cell.angle_beta   90.00
_cell.angle_gamma   90.00
#
_symmetry.space_group_name_H-M   'P 1'
#
loop_
_entity.id
_entity.type
_entity.pdbx_description
1 polymer ?
#
loop_
_entity_poly.entity_id
_entity_poly.type
_entity_poly.pdbx_seq_one_letter_code
_entity_poly.pdbx_strand_id
1 'polypeptide(L)'
;MTPGNRDRGWGPGSPGRLRLAVFDMVGTTVQAGDEVPSSFRNAFSAMGIELSDEAIAEIRGRSKAEAISALLATHGVERARVPKVSSAVLERFQHHLRSRYQSTAREISGVRAVFEFMKAAGIQVVLTTGLDRDTAALLFRTLGWDSLGLEGVVSGDDVRRGRPAPDLIRAAMGLSRVSDPDSVLAVGDTVADLEAAAAAKAGWNVAVLTGGHSRPRLEAHPHSVILESVRDLPGWLSLTGAVRGGRAQDE
;
A
#
# COMPACT_ATOMS: atom_id res chain seq x y z
N MET A 1 9.49 0.30 33.76
CA MET A 1 10.16 -0.83 33.09
C MET A 1 9.09 -1.71 32.49
N THR A 2 8.78 -1.54 31.22
CA THR A 2 7.83 -2.35 30.44
C THR A 2 8.63 -3.43 29.73
N PRO A 3 8.24 -4.71 29.73
CA PRO A 3 9.01 -5.76 29.08
C PRO A 3 8.91 -5.59 27.57
N GLY A 4 10.04 -5.27 26.96
CA GLY A 4 10.18 -5.12 25.52
C GLY A 4 9.88 -6.42 24.79
N ASN A 5 9.06 -6.30 23.78
CA ASN A 5 8.86 -7.31 22.73
C ASN A 5 10.18 -7.44 21.93
N ARG A 6 11.09 -8.29 22.41
CA ARG A 6 12.43 -8.54 21.83
C ARG A 6 12.56 -9.94 21.24
N ASP A 7 11.51 -10.48 20.63
CA ASP A 7 11.62 -11.86 20.10
C ASP A 7 11.23 -12.04 18.63
N ARG A 8 11.35 -11.04 17.84
CA ARG A 8 11.76 -11.04 16.41
C ARG A 8 12.10 -9.61 16.08
N GLY A 9 13.32 -9.20 16.42
CA GLY A 9 13.84 -7.93 15.95
C GLY A 9 13.80 -7.90 14.44
N TRP A 10 12.96 -7.04 13.88
CA TRP A 10 13.13 -6.53 12.53
C TRP A 10 14.39 -5.67 12.54
N GLY A 11 15.51 -6.31 12.73
CA GLY A 11 16.84 -5.79 12.45
C GLY A 11 17.33 -6.47 11.19
N PRO A 12 18.39 -5.99 10.53
CA PRO A 12 18.96 -6.67 9.39
C PRO A 12 19.37 -8.09 9.83
N GLY A 13 18.45 -9.05 9.67
CA GLY A 13 18.82 -10.44 9.55
C GLY A 13 19.84 -10.46 8.41
N SER A 14 20.83 -11.34 8.45
CA SER A 14 21.91 -11.39 7.45
C SER A 14 21.36 -11.02 6.07
N PRO A 15 21.75 -9.89 5.48
CA PRO A 15 20.99 -9.29 4.40
C PRO A 15 21.05 -10.17 3.17
N GLY A 16 19.98 -10.89 2.91
CA GLY A 16 19.69 -11.32 1.56
C GLY A 16 19.67 -10.04 0.71
N ARG A 17 20.34 -10.05 -0.45
CA ARG A 17 20.33 -8.89 -1.33
C ARG A 17 18.89 -8.51 -1.66
N LEU A 18 18.47 -7.28 -1.39
CA LEU A 18 17.15 -6.77 -1.78
C LEU A 18 16.95 -6.92 -3.29
N ARG A 19 15.86 -7.54 -3.70
CA ARG A 19 15.54 -7.84 -5.10
C ARG A 19 14.20 -7.26 -5.55
N LEU A 20 13.27 -7.07 -4.62
CA LEU A 20 11.93 -6.58 -4.91
C LEU A 20 11.52 -5.54 -3.87
N ALA A 21 11.07 -4.38 -4.35
CA ALA A 21 10.39 -3.37 -3.56
C ALA A 21 8.91 -3.34 -3.94
N VAL A 22 8.05 -3.56 -2.96
CA VAL A 22 6.59 -3.54 -3.09
C VAL A 22 6.07 -2.29 -2.39
N PHE A 23 5.49 -1.36 -3.16
CA PHE A 23 4.97 -0.12 -2.63
C PHE A 23 3.45 -0.11 -2.67
N ASP A 24 2.82 0.34 -1.58
CA ASP A 24 1.43 0.79 -1.67
C ASP A 24 1.31 2.04 -2.56
N MET A 25 0.09 2.31 -3.03
CA MET A 25 -0.18 3.48 -3.87
C MET A 25 -0.63 4.69 -3.04
N VAL A 26 -1.88 4.72 -2.59
CA VAL A 26 -2.51 5.93 -2.01
C VAL A 26 -2.05 6.15 -0.58
N GLY A 27 -1.31 7.22 -0.37
CA GLY A 27 -0.68 7.55 0.92
C GLY A 27 0.82 7.21 0.97
N THR A 28 1.29 6.40 0.02
CA THR A 28 2.69 5.95 -0.05
C THR A 28 3.42 6.48 -1.29
N THR A 29 2.85 6.28 -2.49
CA THR A 29 3.40 6.76 -3.77
C THR A 29 2.50 7.79 -4.45
N VAL A 30 1.21 7.74 -4.18
CA VAL A 30 0.18 8.70 -4.61
C VAL A 30 -0.29 9.49 -3.41
N GLN A 31 -0.44 10.81 -3.55
CA GLN A 31 -0.95 11.66 -2.46
C GLN A 31 -2.34 11.19 -2.01
N ALA A 32 -2.51 11.07 -0.70
CA ALA A 32 -3.80 10.81 -0.09
C ALA A 32 -4.52 12.15 0.15
N GLY A 33 -5.67 12.31 -0.48
CA GLY A 33 -6.58 13.44 -0.27
C GLY A 33 -7.95 12.97 0.21
N ASP A 34 -8.98 13.74 -0.12
CA ASP A 34 -10.38 13.39 0.19
C ASP A 34 -11.03 12.45 -0.86
N GLU A 35 -10.28 12.02 -1.88
CA GLU A 35 -10.84 11.23 -2.98
C GLU A 35 -11.48 9.93 -2.50
N VAL A 36 -10.76 9.15 -1.69
CA VAL A 36 -11.25 7.89 -1.13
C VAL A 36 -12.34 8.12 -0.08
N PRO A 37 -12.16 8.99 0.94
CA PRO A 37 -13.20 9.29 1.91
C PRO A 37 -14.50 9.81 1.26
N SER A 38 -14.41 10.80 0.37
CA SER A 38 -15.59 11.36 -0.30
C SER A 38 -16.32 10.33 -1.18
N SER A 39 -15.58 9.40 -1.78
CA SER A 39 -16.19 8.34 -2.58
C SER A 39 -16.96 7.35 -1.71
N PHE A 40 -16.46 7.02 -0.51
CA PHE A 40 -17.24 6.23 0.45
C PHE A 40 -18.50 6.97 0.87
N ARG A 41 -18.40 8.24 1.29
CA ARG A 41 -19.57 9.04 1.67
C ARG A 41 -20.58 9.13 0.54
N ASN A 42 -20.15 9.41 -0.70
CA ASN A 42 -21.03 9.46 -1.87
C ASN A 42 -21.75 8.14 -2.11
N ALA A 43 -21.04 7.01 -2.00
CA ALA A 43 -21.64 5.71 -2.26
C ALA A 43 -22.68 5.31 -1.20
N PHE A 44 -22.43 5.62 0.08
CA PHE A 44 -23.30 5.27 1.18
C PHE A 44 -24.49 6.25 1.35
N SER A 45 -24.28 7.53 1.07
CA SER A 45 -25.36 8.55 1.13
C SER A 45 -26.54 8.22 0.21
N ALA A 46 -26.29 7.54 -0.93
CA ALA A 46 -27.33 7.06 -1.81
C ALA A 46 -28.27 6.02 -1.16
N MET A 47 -27.87 5.45 -0.04
CA MET A 47 -28.65 4.52 0.77
C MET A 47 -29.20 5.17 2.06
N GLY A 48 -29.02 6.48 2.22
CA GLY A 48 -29.35 7.18 3.45
C GLY A 48 -28.43 6.87 4.64
N ILE A 49 -27.23 6.30 4.37
CA ILE A 49 -26.24 6.00 5.41
C ILE A 49 -25.18 7.08 5.41
N GLU A 50 -24.99 7.73 6.54
CA GLU A 50 -23.91 8.67 6.78
C GLU A 50 -22.74 7.96 7.44
N LEU A 51 -21.54 8.09 6.86
CA LEU A 51 -20.30 7.51 7.40
C LEU A 51 -19.53 8.56 8.18
N SER A 52 -19.15 8.25 9.40
CA SER A 52 -18.23 9.08 10.19
C SER A 52 -16.79 8.95 9.68
N ASP A 53 -15.95 9.93 10.04
CA ASP A 53 -14.52 9.93 9.71
C ASP A 53 -13.80 8.75 10.37
N GLU A 54 -14.20 8.37 11.58
CA GLU A 54 -13.68 7.22 12.32
C GLU A 54 -13.98 5.93 11.58
N ALA A 55 -15.22 5.73 11.12
CA ALA A 55 -15.61 4.54 10.37
C ALA A 55 -14.80 4.39 9.08
N ILE A 56 -14.52 5.50 8.38
CA ILE A 56 -13.67 5.52 7.18
C ILE A 56 -12.20 5.26 7.54
N ALA A 57 -11.71 5.80 8.66
CA ALA A 57 -10.33 5.60 9.11
C ALA A 57 -10.04 4.13 9.45
N GLU A 58 -11.01 3.41 10.04
CA GLU A 58 -10.87 2.00 10.43
C GLU A 58 -10.71 1.04 9.24
N ILE A 59 -11.20 1.43 8.05
CA ILE A 59 -11.15 0.57 6.86
C ILE A 59 -10.01 0.95 5.90
N ARG A 60 -9.16 1.92 6.28
CA ARG A 60 -8.03 2.35 5.44
C ARG A 60 -7.06 1.19 5.16
N GLY A 61 -6.52 1.15 3.96
CA GLY A 61 -5.58 0.11 3.51
C GLY A 61 -6.22 -1.22 3.11
N ARG A 62 -7.50 -1.47 3.47
CA ARG A 62 -8.22 -2.71 3.13
C ARG A 62 -8.72 -2.72 1.69
N SER A 63 -9.05 -3.91 1.18
CA SER A 63 -9.80 -4.07 -0.08
C SER A 63 -11.12 -3.30 -0.01
N LYS A 64 -11.48 -2.57 -1.08
CA LYS A 64 -12.70 -1.75 -1.10
C LYS A 64 -13.97 -2.59 -1.02
N ALA A 65 -13.98 -3.76 -1.63
CA ALA A 65 -15.11 -4.70 -1.56
C ALA A 65 -15.32 -5.21 -0.12
N GLU A 66 -14.25 -5.61 0.57
CA GLU A 66 -14.31 -6.04 1.97
C GLU A 66 -14.70 -4.89 2.91
N ALA A 67 -14.15 -3.69 2.69
CA ALA A 67 -14.47 -2.50 3.45
C ALA A 67 -15.95 -2.11 3.33
N ILE A 68 -16.49 -2.09 2.11
CA ILE A 68 -17.91 -1.80 1.86
C ILE A 68 -18.80 -2.85 2.54
N SER A 69 -18.48 -4.13 2.40
CA SER A 69 -19.25 -5.20 3.04
C SER A 69 -19.25 -5.07 4.56
N ALA A 70 -18.12 -4.75 5.16
CA ALA A 70 -18.00 -4.53 6.61
C ALA A 70 -18.82 -3.31 7.06
N LEU A 71 -18.70 -2.17 6.35
CA LEU A 71 -19.46 -0.97 6.66
C LEU A 71 -20.97 -1.17 6.55
N LEU A 72 -21.45 -1.89 5.53
CA LEU A 72 -22.89 -2.22 5.38
C LEU A 72 -23.38 -3.05 6.57
N ALA A 73 -22.60 -4.03 7.01
CA ALA A 73 -22.96 -4.89 8.14
C ALA A 73 -23.02 -4.09 9.45
N THR A 74 -22.07 -3.17 9.69
CA THR A 74 -22.04 -2.33 10.92
C THR A 74 -23.14 -1.26 10.93
N HIS A 75 -23.69 -0.88 9.76
CA HIS A 75 -24.78 0.09 9.64
C HIS A 75 -26.16 -0.58 9.48
N GLY A 76 -26.31 -1.81 9.95
CA GLY A 76 -27.61 -2.45 10.10
C GLY A 76 -28.21 -3.02 8.80
N VAL A 77 -27.43 -3.14 7.73
CA VAL A 77 -27.90 -3.85 6.53
C VAL A 77 -27.97 -5.34 6.83
N GLU A 78 -29.15 -5.93 6.64
CA GLU A 78 -29.37 -7.35 6.87
C GLU A 78 -28.34 -8.22 6.14
N ARG A 79 -27.74 -9.17 6.85
CA ARG A 79 -26.63 -10.01 6.35
C ARG A 79 -26.94 -10.68 5.01
N ALA A 80 -28.17 -11.14 4.80
CA ALA A 80 -28.59 -11.76 3.55
C ALA A 80 -28.61 -10.78 2.36
N ARG A 81 -28.78 -9.48 2.62
CA ARG A 81 -28.81 -8.43 1.60
C ARG A 81 -27.44 -7.83 1.29
N VAL A 82 -26.47 -7.96 2.20
CA VAL A 82 -25.12 -7.38 2.04
C VAL A 82 -24.49 -7.72 0.68
N PRO A 83 -24.45 -8.98 0.20
CA PRO A 83 -23.80 -9.29 -1.07
C PRO A 83 -24.40 -8.55 -2.27
N LYS A 84 -25.72 -8.44 -2.32
CA LYS A 84 -26.43 -7.75 -3.42
C LYS A 84 -26.22 -6.24 -3.37
N VAL A 85 -26.27 -5.66 -2.18
CA VAL A 85 -26.11 -4.21 -1.97
C VAL A 85 -24.65 -3.78 -2.14
N SER A 86 -23.70 -4.60 -1.69
CA SER A 86 -22.26 -4.32 -1.80
C SER A 86 -21.81 -4.03 -3.23
N SER A 87 -22.32 -4.79 -4.21
CA SER A 87 -21.94 -4.59 -5.62
C SER A 87 -22.34 -3.22 -6.14
N ALA A 88 -23.57 -2.77 -5.86
CA ALA A 88 -24.05 -1.47 -6.30
C ALA A 88 -23.31 -0.31 -5.59
N VAL A 89 -23.01 -0.46 -4.29
CA VAL A 89 -22.24 0.51 -3.53
C VAL A 89 -20.79 0.58 -4.03
N LEU A 90 -20.19 -0.57 -4.32
CA LEU A 90 -18.83 -0.64 -4.86
C LEU A 90 -18.73 0.03 -6.24
N GLU A 91 -19.67 -0.25 -7.14
CA GLU A 91 -19.71 0.36 -8.46
C GLU A 91 -19.82 1.90 -8.37
N ARG A 92 -20.70 2.40 -7.50
CA ARG A 92 -20.85 3.83 -7.26
C ARG A 92 -19.60 4.44 -6.66
N PHE A 93 -18.99 3.78 -5.69
CA PHE A 93 -17.71 4.18 -5.11
C PHE A 93 -16.62 4.30 -6.18
N GLN A 94 -16.43 3.27 -7.00
CA GLN A 94 -15.43 3.22 -8.05
C GLN A 94 -15.65 4.29 -9.11
N HIS A 95 -16.90 4.50 -9.54
CA HIS A 95 -17.24 5.54 -10.50
C HIS A 95 -16.87 6.93 -9.99
N HIS A 96 -17.29 7.26 -8.75
CA HIS A 96 -16.97 8.55 -8.13
C HIS A 96 -15.46 8.73 -7.94
N LEU A 97 -14.76 7.71 -7.47
CA LEU A 97 -13.33 7.74 -7.24
C LEU A 97 -12.53 7.97 -8.54
N ARG A 98 -12.86 7.25 -9.61
CA ARG A 98 -12.22 7.43 -10.92
C ARG A 98 -12.43 8.83 -11.46
N SER A 99 -13.65 9.38 -11.36
CA SER A 99 -13.93 10.76 -11.75
C SER A 99 -13.06 11.77 -11.00
N ARG A 100 -12.86 11.56 -9.69
CA ARG A 100 -12.00 12.42 -8.87
C ARG A 100 -10.54 12.32 -9.31
N TYR A 101 -9.99 11.12 -9.42
CA TYR A 101 -8.58 10.90 -9.74
C TYR A 101 -8.15 11.38 -11.14
N GLN A 102 -9.07 11.51 -12.08
CA GLN A 102 -8.76 12.09 -13.40
C GLN A 102 -8.15 13.49 -13.31
N SER A 103 -8.52 14.29 -12.31
CA SER A 103 -8.06 15.66 -12.16
C SER A 103 -7.19 15.90 -10.92
N THR A 104 -7.35 15.10 -9.87
CA THR A 104 -6.69 15.35 -8.58
C THR A 104 -5.48 14.47 -8.33
N ALA A 105 -5.31 13.36 -9.06
CA ALA A 105 -4.18 12.45 -8.84
C ALA A 105 -2.83 13.18 -8.91
N ARG A 106 -2.04 13.04 -7.86
CA ARG A 106 -0.68 13.58 -7.74
C ARG A 106 0.22 12.53 -7.09
N GLU A 107 1.45 12.46 -7.55
CA GLU A 107 2.45 11.61 -6.91
C GLU A 107 3.01 12.25 -5.63
N ILE A 108 3.45 11.43 -4.68
CA ILE A 108 4.24 11.88 -3.55
C ILE A 108 5.57 12.45 -4.07
N SER A 109 5.97 13.60 -3.52
CA SER A 109 7.22 14.24 -3.92
C SER A 109 8.42 13.31 -3.74
N GLY A 110 9.23 13.18 -4.79
CA GLY A 110 10.44 12.35 -4.81
C GLY A 110 10.23 10.89 -5.16
N VAL A 111 8.98 10.42 -5.39
CA VAL A 111 8.70 9.00 -5.68
C VAL A 111 9.42 8.51 -6.95
N ARG A 112 9.53 9.37 -8.00
CA ARG A 112 10.25 8.99 -9.23
C ARG A 112 11.73 8.72 -8.96
N ALA A 113 12.37 9.59 -8.18
CA ALA A 113 13.78 9.39 -7.80
C ALA A 113 13.98 8.10 -6.99
N VAL A 114 12.99 7.71 -6.17
CA VAL A 114 13.01 6.42 -5.46
C VAL A 114 12.93 5.25 -6.44
N PHE A 115 12.04 5.31 -7.43
CA PHE A 115 11.94 4.25 -8.43
C PHE A 115 13.21 4.14 -9.29
N GLU A 116 13.79 5.27 -9.68
CA GLU A 116 15.07 5.32 -10.39
C GLU A 116 16.21 4.74 -9.55
N PHE A 117 16.26 5.08 -8.26
CA PHE A 117 17.24 4.50 -7.32
C PHE A 117 17.09 2.98 -7.24
N MET A 118 15.87 2.46 -7.10
CA MET A 118 15.62 1.01 -7.06
C MET A 118 16.11 0.35 -8.36
N LYS A 119 15.75 0.92 -9.50
CA LYS A 119 16.16 0.42 -10.82
C LYS A 119 17.68 0.40 -10.98
N ALA A 120 18.36 1.49 -10.60
CA ALA A 120 19.82 1.58 -10.65
C ALA A 120 20.51 0.55 -9.75
N ALA A 121 19.87 0.19 -8.63
CA ALA A 121 20.34 -0.85 -7.72
C ALA A 121 20.00 -2.28 -8.19
N GLY A 122 19.30 -2.44 -9.32
CA GLY A 122 18.83 -3.73 -9.84
C GLY A 122 17.70 -4.33 -9.01
N ILE A 123 16.91 -3.50 -8.33
CA ILE A 123 15.75 -3.89 -7.52
C ILE A 123 14.49 -3.68 -8.36
N GLN A 124 13.70 -4.73 -8.53
CA GLN A 124 12.41 -4.67 -9.20
C GLN A 124 11.41 -3.91 -8.35
N VAL A 125 10.49 -3.19 -9.00
CA VAL A 125 9.45 -2.40 -8.31
C VAL A 125 8.08 -2.85 -8.77
N VAL A 126 7.23 -3.25 -7.81
CA VAL A 126 5.81 -3.53 -8.02
C VAL A 126 4.99 -2.62 -7.11
N LEU A 127 3.94 -2.05 -7.67
CA LEU A 127 2.95 -1.33 -6.89
C LEU A 127 1.84 -2.28 -6.44
N THR A 128 1.28 -2.05 -5.26
CA THR A 128 0.12 -2.80 -4.75
C THR A 128 -0.95 -1.84 -4.26
N THR A 129 -2.20 -2.20 -4.39
CA THR A 129 -3.30 -1.34 -3.93
C THR A 129 -4.53 -2.15 -3.55
N GLY A 130 -5.31 -1.65 -2.61
CA GLY A 130 -6.66 -2.15 -2.32
C GLY A 130 -7.74 -1.59 -3.26
N LEU A 131 -7.37 -0.80 -4.26
CA LEU A 131 -8.26 -0.32 -5.31
C LEU A 131 -8.52 -1.42 -6.35
N ASP A 132 -9.57 -1.25 -7.15
CA ASP A 132 -9.83 -2.09 -8.31
C ASP A 132 -8.82 -1.84 -9.44
N ARG A 133 -8.73 -2.80 -10.36
CA ARG A 133 -7.78 -2.79 -11.47
C ARG A 133 -7.93 -1.54 -12.35
N ASP A 134 -9.15 -1.14 -12.67
CA ASP A 134 -9.41 0.00 -13.55
C ASP A 134 -8.98 1.32 -12.91
N THR A 135 -9.25 1.48 -11.60
CA THR A 135 -8.81 2.66 -10.84
C THR A 135 -7.29 2.68 -10.69
N ALA A 136 -6.65 1.55 -10.43
CA ALA A 136 -5.19 1.44 -10.37
C ALA A 136 -4.54 1.77 -11.72
N ALA A 137 -5.08 1.25 -12.82
CA ALA A 137 -4.61 1.54 -14.17
C ALA A 137 -4.83 3.01 -14.56
N LEU A 138 -5.95 3.61 -14.14
CA LEU A 138 -6.19 5.05 -14.33
C LEU A 138 -5.10 5.88 -13.64
N LEU A 139 -4.82 5.62 -12.37
CA LEU A 139 -3.77 6.32 -11.62
C LEU A 139 -2.41 6.16 -12.29
N PHE A 140 -2.05 4.95 -12.69
CA PHE A 140 -0.78 4.63 -13.33
C PHE A 140 -0.57 5.48 -14.61
N ARG A 141 -1.59 5.54 -15.48
CA ARG A 141 -1.55 6.35 -16.70
C ARG A 141 -1.58 7.86 -16.41
N THR A 142 -2.46 8.31 -15.51
CA THR A 142 -2.61 9.74 -15.19
C THR A 142 -1.31 10.32 -14.64
N LEU A 143 -0.54 9.52 -13.88
CA LEU A 143 0.75 9.91 -13.33
C LEU A 143 1.92 9.70 -14.31
N GLY A 144 1.67 9.12 -15.49
CA GLY A 144 2.71 8.88 -16.49
C GLY A 144 3.77 7.88 -16.04
N TRP A 145 3.35 6.85 -15.28
CA TRP A 145 4.27 5.85 -14.74
C TRP A 145 4.58 4.70 -15.72
N ASP A 146 3.89 4.65 -16.86
CA ASP A 146 4.13 3.66 -17.92
C ASP A 146 5.58 3.66 -18.41
N SER A 147 6.26 4.81 -18.35
CA SER A 147 7.65 4.96 -18.81
C SER A 147 8.71 4.68 -17.76
N LEU A 148 8.36 4.41 -16.51
CA LEU A 148 9.31 4.27 -15.41
C LEU A 148 9.97 2.89 -15.32
N GLY A 149 9.49 1.90 -16.09
CA GLY A 149 10.02 0.54 -16.07
C GLY A 149 9.72 -0.20 -14.79
N LEU A 150 8.52 0.04 -14.21
CA LEU A 150 8.00 -0.74 -13.10
C LEU A 150 7.52 -2.10 -13.63
N GLU A 151 7.62 -3.15 -12.81
CA GLU A 151 7.17 -4.50 -13.20
C GLU A 151 5.64 -4.59 -13.36
N GLY A 152 4.90 -3.73 -12.65
CA GLY A 152 3.46 -3.62 -12.75
C GLY A 152 2.76 -3.20 -11.48
N VAL A 153 1.44 -3.38 -11.50
CA VAL A 153 0.55 -3.10 -10.37
C VAL A 153 -0.25 -4.35 -10.04
N VAL A 154 -0.33 -4.71 -8.75
CA VAL A 154 -1.25 -5.72 -8.22
C VAL A 154 -2.38 -5.00 -7.51
N SER A 155 -3.59 -5.16 -8.00
CA SER A 155 -4.81 -4.53 -7.49
C SER A 155 -5.59 -5.44 -6.53
N GLY A 156 -6.60 -4.87 -5.86
CA GLY A 156 -7.49 -5.66 -5.01
C GLY A 156 -8.24 -6.77 -5.74
N ASP A 157 -8.43 -6.64 -7.06
CA ASP A 157 -9.11 -7.63 -7.91
C ASP A 157 -8.21 -8.81 -8.31
N ASP A 158 -6.89 -8.67 -8.14
CA ASP A 158 -5.92 -9.69 -8.54
C ASP A 158 -5.70 -10.74 -7.45
N VAL A 159 -6.30 -10.55 -6.28
CA VAL A 159 -6.10 -11.41 -5.11
C VAL A 159 -7.42 -11.83 -4.48
N ARG A 160 -7.38 -12.97 -3.78
CA ARG A 160 -8.56 -13.47 -3.08
C ARG A 160 -8.87 -12.67 -1.81
N ARG A 161 -7.84 -12.22 -1.09
CA ARG A 161 -7.95 -11.49 0.18
C ARG A 161 -7.11 -10.25 0.11
N GLY A 162 -7.70 -9.11 0.44
CA GLY A 162 -6.99 -7.85 0.61
C GLY A 162 -6.17 -7.82 1.90
N ARG A 163 -5.43 -6.73 2.11
CA ARG A 163 -4.72 -6.46 3.36
C ARG A 163 -5.69 -6.51 4.55
N PRO A 164 -5.27 -7.06 5.67
CA PRO A 164 -3.91 -7.40 6.08
C PRO A 164 -3.39 -8.77 5.63
N ALA A 165 -4.12 -9.50 4.76
CA ALA A 165 -3.60 -10.75 4.22
C ALA A 165 -2.36 -10.49 3.32
N PRO A 166 -1.43 -11.47 3.21
CA PRO A 166 -0.19 -11.31 2.47
C PRO A 166 -0.35 -11.43 0.95
N ASP A 167 -1.57 -11.61 0.47
CA ASP A 167 -1.87 -12.07 -0.90
C ASP A 167 -1.36 -11.07 -1.96
N LEU A 168 -1.49 -9.75 -1.73
CA LEU A 168 -0.97 -8.71 -2.63
C LEU A 168 0.56 -8.76 -2.76
N ILE A 169 1.27 -8.90 -1.64
CA ILE A 169 2.74 -9.00 -1.64
C ILE A 169 3.20 -10.29 -2.32
N ARG A 170 2.53 -11.40 -2.04
CA ARG A 170 2.83 -12.68 -2.70
C ARG A 170 2.57 -12.65 -4.20
N ALA A 171 1.50 -11.97 -4.63
CA ALA A 171 1.23 -11.75 -6.05
C ALA A 171 2.32 -10.88 -6.70
N ALA A 172 2.78 -9.82 -6.01
CA ALA A 172 3.91 -9.00 -6.46
C ALA A 172 5.20 -9.83 -6.58
N MET A 173 5.49 -10.70 -5.62
CA MET A 173 6.61 -11.65 -5.67
C MET A 173 6.51 -12.59 -6.89
N GLY A 174 5.31 -13.11 -7.15
CA GLY A 174 5.05 -13.97 -8.32
C GLY A 174 5.28 -13.22 -9.64
N LEU A 175 4.78 -12.00 -9.76
CA LEU A 175 4.96 -11.13 -10.93
C LEU A 175 6.46 -10.89 -11.22
N SER A 176 7.24 -10.63 -10.18
CA SER A 176 8.68 -10.36 -10.26
C SER A 176 9.55 -11.62 -10.23
N ARG A 177 8.96 -12.81 -10.12
CA ARG A 177 9.68 -14.08 -9.99
C ARG A 177 10.69 -14.09 -8.84
N VAL A 178 10.35 -13.42 -7.75
CA VAL A 178 11.12 -13.38 -6.49
C VAL A 178 10.45 -14.33 -5.51
N SER A 179 11.11 -15.42 -5.14
CA SER A 179 10.56 -16.45 -4.26
C SER A 179 10.99 -16.33 -2.80
N ASP A 180 12.09 -15.62 -2.55
CA ASP A 180 12.63 -15.42 -1.20
C ASP A 180 12.05 -14.17 -0.56
N PRO A 181 11.19 -14.29 0.47
CA PRO A 181 10.60 -13.14 1.14
C PRO A 181 11.62 -12.27 1.89
N ASP A 182 12.78 -12.83 2.30
CA ASP A 182 13.84 -12.07 2.94
C ASP A 182 14.49 -11.05 1.98
N SER A 183 14.31 -11.22 0.67
CA SER A 183 14.76 -10.27 -0.35
C SER A 183 13.69 -9.25 -0.76
N VAL A 184 12.58 -9.16 -0.04
CA VAL A 184 11.46 -8.26 -0.32
C VAL A 184 11.40 -7.11 0.68
N LEU A 185 11.27 -5.90 0.15
CA LEU A 185 10.91 -4.69 0.88
C LEU A 185 9.44 -4.38 0.64
N ALA A 186 8.66 -4.22 1.69
CA ALA A 186 7.30 -3.71 1.61
C ALA A 186 7.23 -2.30 2.23
N VAL A 187 6.57 -1.37 1.55
CA VAL A 187 6.41 0.02 1.97
C VAL A 187 4.94 0.40 1.93
N GLY A 188 4.41 0.94 3.02
CA GLY A 188 3.03 1.37 3.13
C GLY A 188 2.81 2.44 4.20
N ASP A 189 1.59 3.00 4.28
CA ASP A 189 1.23 4.07 5.19
C ASP A 189 0.19 3.67 6.24
N THR A 190 -0.29 2.42 6.19
CA THR A 190 -1.33 1.92 7.09
C THR A 190 -0.88 0.69 7.90
N VAL A 191 -1.56 0.44 9.01
CA VAL A 191 -1.41 -0.79 9.80
C VAL A 191 -1.65 -2.03 8.93
N ALA A 192 -2.63 -1.97 8.02
CA ALA A 192 -2.93 -3.08 7.14
C ALA A 192 -1.75 -3.44 6.20
N ASP A 193 -0.94 -2.45 5.80
CA ASP A 193 0.29 -2.68 5.02
C ASP A 193 1.34 -3.40 5.86
N LEU A 194 1.58 -2.90 7.08
CA LEU A 194 2.56 -3.48 8.01
C LEU A 194 2.22 -4.93 8.38
N GLU A 195 0.93 -5.20 8.64
CA GLU A 195 0.45 -6.54 8.94
C GLU A 195 0.56 -7.48 7.73
N ALA A 196 0.25 -6.99 6.52
CA ALA A 196 0.41 -7.76 5.29
C ALA A 196 1.88 -8.10 5.03
N ALA A 197 2.81 -7.16 5.25
CA ALA A 197 4.24 -7.38 5.13
C ALA A 197 4.74 -8.43 6.14
N ALA A 198 4.31 -8.33 7.39
CA ALA A 198 4.62 -9.31 8.43
C ALA A 198 4.08 -10.70 8.08
N ALA A 199 2.83 -10.78 7.62
CA ALA A 199 2.20 -12.04 7.19
C ALA A 199 2.85 -12.65 5.93
N ALA A 200 3.40 -11.82 5.04
CA ALA A 200 4.18 -12.24 3.89
C ALA A 200 5.62 -12.65 4.28
N LYS A 201 6.06 -12.34 5.49
CA LYS A 201 7.43 -12.49 6.00
C LYS A 201 8.45 -11.67 5.17
N ALA A 202 8.04 -10.49 4.68
CA ALA A 202 8.94 -9.60 3.95
C ALA A 202 10.17 -9.26 4.80
N GLY A 203 11.38 -9.23 4.19
CA GLY A 203 12.64 -8.97 4.88
C GLY A 203 12.70 -7.56 5.47
N TRP A 204 12.05 -6.59 4.82
CA TRP A 204 11.93 -5.22 5.31
C TRP A 204 10.47 -4.77 5.24
N ASN A 205 10.01 -4.16 6.33
CA ASN A 205 8.66 -3.65 6.49
C ASN A 205 8.72 -2.18 6.89
N VAL A 206 8.54 -1.30 5.94
CA VAL A 206 8.73 0.15 6.09
C VAL A 206 7.39 0.86 6.11
N ALA A 207 7.17 1.69 7.12
CA ALA A 207 6.04 2.61 7.15
C ALA A 207 6.45 4.02 6.70
N VAL A 208 5.51 4.75 6.08
CA VAL A 208 5.65 6.17 5.75
C VAL A 208 4.52 6.99 6.37
N LEU A 209 4.80 8.25 6.72
CA LEU A 209 3.86 9.15 7.40
C LEU A 209 3.09 10.07 6.43
N THR A 210 3.21 9.83 5.12
CA THR A 210 2.54 10.63 4.09
C THR A 210 1.07 10.28 3.88
N GLY A 211 0.56 9.29 4.59
CA GLY A 211 -0.78 8.74 4.33
C GLY A 211 -1.70 8.70 5.54
N GLY A 212 -2.38 7.57 5.70
CA GLY A 212 -3.58 7.47 6.51
C GLY A 212 -3.39 7.31 8.02
N HIS A 213 -2.24 6.79 8.49
CA HIS A 213 -2.07 6.50 9.91
C HIS A 213 -0.95 7.32 10.55
N SER A 214 -1.19 7.75 11.79
CA SER A 214 -0.22 8.49 12.59
C SER A 214 0.93 7.58 13.08
N ARG A 215 2.07 8.21 13.40
CA ARG A 215 3.25 7.52 13.95
C ARG A 215 2.91 6.61 15.15
N PRO A 216 2.20 7.06 16.21
CA PRO A 216 1.88 6.19 17.35
C PRO A 216 1.08 4.95 16.97
N ARG A 217 0.19 5.07 15.96
CA ARG A 217 -0.60 3.93 15.46
C ARG A 217 0.27 2.92 14.71
N LEU A 218 1.22 3.39 13.91
CA LEU A 218 2.15 2.52 13.16
C LEU A 218 3.19 1.87 14.07
N GLU A 219 3.70 2.59 15.07
CA GLU A 219 4.67 2.08 16.05
C GLU A 219 4.17 0.87 16.85
N ALA A 220 2.86 0.72 17.00
CA ALA A 220 2.25 -0.41 17.68
C ALA A 220 2.29 -1.73 16.88
N HIS A 221 2.73 -1.70 15.62
CA HIS A 221 2.73 -2.85 14.72
C HIS A 221 4.16 -3.19 14.24
N PRO A 222 4.42 -4.43 13.79
CA PRO A 222 5.74 -4.84 13.31
C PRO A 222 6.22 -3.97 12.15
N HIS A 223 7.38 -3.36 12.28
CA HIS A 223 8.01 -2.54 11.25
C HIS A 223 9.54 -2.55 11.39
N SER A 224 10.26 -2.29 10.31
CA SER A 224 11.72 -2.09 10.29
C SER A 224 12.08 -0.64 10.63
N VAL A 225 11.34 0.30 10.04
CA VAL A 225 11.49 1.74 10.25
C VAL A 225 10.20 2.47 9.88
N ILE A 226 10.01 3.66 10.46
CA ILE A 226 8.97 4.62 10.06
C ILE A 226 9.68 5.87 9.54
N LEU A 227 9.47 6.18 8.26
CA LEU A 227 10.05 7.32 7.55
C LEU A 227 9.00 8.44 7.42
N GLU A 228 9.43 9.68 7.30
CA GLU A 228 8.52 10.79 7.03
C GLU A 228 7.86 10.66 5.65
N SER A 229 8.63 10.18 4.66
CA SER A 229 8.16 10.00 3.30
C SER A 229 8.95 8.90 2.60
N VAL A 230 8.37 8.35 1.52
CA VAL A 230 9.05 7.40 0.65
C VAL A 230 10.36 7.96 0.09
N ARG A 231 10.49 9.28 -0.07
CA ARG A 231 11.72 9.95 -0.54
C ARG A 231 12.93 9.71 0.36
N ASP A 232 12.72 9.37 1.63
CA ASP A 232 13.79 9.15 2.60
C ASP A 232 14.34 7.70 2.53
N LEU A 233 13.66 6.84 1.77
CA LEU A 233 13.98 5.42 1.66
C LEU A 233 15.38 5.14 1.09
N PRO A 234 15.87 5.82 0.03
CA PRO A 234 17.21 5.59 -0.49
C PRO A 234 18.31 5.82 0.55
N GLY A 235 18.19 6.90 1.33
CA GLY A 235 19.13 7.23 2.41
C GLY A 235 19.15 6.15 3.48
N TRP A 236 17.99 5.70 3.93
CA TRP A 236 17.88 4.63 4.92
C TRP A 236 18.44 3.30 4.40
N LEU A 237 18.11 2.89 3.17
CA LEU A 237 18.63 1.65 2.57
C LEU A 237 20.15 1.65 2.44
N SER A 238 20.75 2.80 2.12
CA SER A 238 22.21 2.95 2.04
C SER A 238 22.89 2.74 3.40
N LEU A 239 22.26 3.17 4.49
CA LEU A 239 22.77 3.00 5.85
C LEU A 239 22.64 1.54 6.34
N THR A 240 21.65 0.78 5.88
CA THR A 240 21.43 -0.60 6.30
C THR A 240 22.30 -1.62 5.57
N GLY A 241 22.97 -1.22 4.49
CA GLY A 241 23.73 -2.13 3.62
C GLY A 241 22.84 -3.06 2.78
N ALA A 242 21.53 -2.85 2.78
CA ALA A 242 20.55 -3.61 1.98
C ALA A 242 20.78 -3.43 0.47
N VAL A 243 21.38 -2.30 0.09
CA VAL A 243 21.78 -1.97 -1.27
C VAL A 243 23.30 -1.73 -1.27
N ARG A 244 24.04 -2.48 -2.09
CA ARG A 244 25.47 -2.16 -2.30
C ARG A 244 25.54 -0.85 -3.07
N GLY A 245 26.21 0.14 -2.50
CA GLY A 245 26.59 1.35 -3.24
C GLY A 245 27.28 0.95 -4.54
N GLY A 246 26.77 1.43 -5.67
CA GLY A 246 27.48 1.30 -6.94
C GLY A 246 28.88 1.82 -6.74
N ARG A 247 29.90 0.98 -6.96
CA ARG A 247 31.27 1.50 -7.10
C ARG A 247 31.19 2.52 -8.23
N ALA A 248 31.52 3.77 -7.93
CA ALA A 248 31.98 4.68 -8.97
C ALA A 248 33.05 3.92 -9.74
N GLN A 249 32.84 3.73 -11.03
CA GLN A 249 33.90 3.28 -11.92
C GLN A 249 34.84 4.48 -12.01
N ASP A 250 35.91 4.44 -11.23
CA ASP A 250 37.10 5.27 -11.48
C ASP A 250 37.73 4.72 -12.78
N GLU A 251 37.53 5.43 -13.87
CA GLU A 251 38.41 5.44 -15.02
C GLU A 251 39.06 6.83 -15.17
#